data_56bdd179146c9dac80150ccc5e9076e2
#
_entry.id   56bdd179146c9dac80150ccc5e9076e2
#
_cell.length_a   1.000
_cell.length_b   1.000
_cell.length_c   1.000
_cell.angle_alpha   90.00
_cell.angle_beta   90.00
_cell.angle_gamma   90.00
#
_symmetry.space_group_name_H-M   'P 1'
#
loop_
_entity.id
_entity.type
_entity.pdbx_description
1 polymer ?
#
loop_
_entity_poly.entity_id
_entity_poly.type
_entity_poly.pdbx_seq_one_letter_code
_entity_poly.pdbx_strand_id
1 'polypeptide(L)'
;IEVSVFFLKYMNDSLNKYQKKRKVWHISGWNYDINFKNNKEEVFFIKNMNCWGWGTWQDRWRKIIIKPDFFIKKFDTQMINKFDLSNSLNNWSQLLRNKNKKLKTWAIFWNATIFYNNGLCLNPLKSLTRNIGFDGSGTNSLKIYKKKKKLSNLKKFNYPGKLEENLIIKKEIIQ
;
A
#
# COMPACT_ATOMS: atom_id res chain seq x y z
N ILE A 1 9.77 -12.50 3.22
CA ILE A 1 9.01 -12.11 2.01
C ILE A 1 9.64 -12.82 0.82
N GLU A 2 8.81 -13.46 0.01
CA GLU A 2 9.18 -14.04 -1.28
C GLU A 2 8.82 -13.05 -2.39
N VAL A 3 9.64 -12.95 -3.43
CA VAL A 3 9.46 -12.01 -4.52
C VAL A 3 9.48 -12.70 -5.89
N SER A 4 8.77 -12.14 -6.86
CA SER A 4 8.84 -12.51 -8.27
C SER A 4 10.21 -12.19 -8.84
N VAL A 5 10.67 -12.96 -9.84
CA VAL A 5 11.91 -12.69 -10.59
C VAL A 5 11.90 -11.32 -11.29
N PHE A 6 10.73 -10.72 -11.51
CA PHE A 6 10.57 -9.39 -12.10
C PHE A 6 10.34 -8.27 -11.08
N PHE A 7 10.36 -8.58 -9.78
CA PHE A 7 10.12 -7.60 -8.72
C PHE A 7 11.08 -6.42 -8.79
N LEU A 8 12.39 -6.67 -8.83
CA LEU A 8 13.39 -5.60 -8.87
C LEU A 8 13.28 -4.74 -10.13
N LYS A 9 13.01 -5.39 -11.27
CA LYS A 9 12.77 -4.65 -12.52
C LYS A 9 11.57 -3.71 -12.40
N TYR A 10 10.44 -4.23 -11.89
CA TYR A 10 9.25 -3.41 -11.65
C TYR A 10 9.51 -2.23 -10.72
N MET A 11 10.21 -2.49 -9.60
CA MET A 11 10.53 -1.44 -8.62
C MET A 11 11.39 -0.34 -9.25
N ASN A 12 12.46 -0.71 -9.96
CA ASN A 12 13.37 0.25 -10.60
C ASN A 12 12.66 1.05 -11.69
N ASP A 13 11.91 0.39 -12.58
CA ASP A 13 11.16 1.04 -13.65
C ASP A 13 10.15 2.05 -13.07
N SER A 14 9.42 1.64 -12.02
CA SER A 14 8.42 2.48 -11.36
C SER A 14 9.03 3.66 -10.62
N LEU A 15 10.11 3.43 -9.86
CA LEU A 15 10.82 4.48 -9.14
C LEU A 15 11.40 5.52 -10.12
N ASN A 16 12.02 5.09 -11.22
CA ASN A 16 12.55 5.98 -12.24
C ASN A 16 11.43 6.79 -12.92
N LYS A 17 10.35 6.11 -13.32
CA LYS A 17 9.20 6.74 -14.01
C LYS A 17 8.55 7.84 -13.18
N TYR A 18 8.39 7.61 -11.87
CA TYR A 18 7.64 8.52 -10.99
C TYR A 18 8.51 9.40 -10.10
N GLN A 19 9.84 9.38 -10.24
CA GLN A 19 10.76 10.18 -9.43
C GLN A 19 10.39 11.68 -9.42
N LYS A 20 10.10 12.25 -10.60
CA LYS A 20 9.71 13.67 -10.75
C LYS A 20 8.20 13.93 -10.52
N LYS A 21 7.40 12.89 -10.27
CA LYS A 21 5.95 13.01 -10.06
C LYS A 21 5.64 13.07 -8.56
N ARG A 22 5.72 14.25 -7.97
CA ARG A 22 5.62 14.48 -6.51
C ARG A 22 4.31 14.00 -5.88
N LYS A 23 3.27 13.76 -6.67
CA LYS A 23 2.01 13.18 -6.20
C LYS A 23 2.14 11.68 -5.88
N VAL A 24 3.12 10.98 -6.45
CA VAL A 24 3.39 9.57 -6.18
C VAL A 24 4.38 9.48 -5.03
N TRP A 25 4.00 8.80 -3.96
CA TRP A 25 4.76 8.73 -2.71
C TRP A 25 5.34 7.34 -2.45
N HIS A 26 4.73 6.30 -3.01
CA HIS A 26 5.03 4.93 -2.66
C HIS A 26 4.84 4.01 -3.86
N ILE A 27 5.75 3.05 -4.02
CA ILE A 27 5.63 1.95 -4.98
C ILE A 27 5.52 0.67 -4.17
N SER A 28 4.43 -0.07 -4.33
CA SER A 28 4.19 -1.36 -3.68
C SER A 28 4.46 -2.51 -4.65
N GLY A 29 5.06 -3.58 -4.18
CA GLY A 29 5.15 -4.85 -4.91
C GLY A 29 3.99 -5.80 -4.60
N TRP A 30 3.16 -5.45 -3.62
CA TRP A 30 2.04 -6.28 -3.16
C TRP A 30 0.70 -5.63 -3.48
N ASN A 31 -0.33 -6.47 -3.62
CA ASN A 31 -1.73 -6.06 -3.71
C ASN A 31 -2.65 -7.04 -2.99
N TYR A 32 -3.86 -6.59 -2.69
CA TYR A 32 -4.98 -7.43 -2.26
C TYR A 32 -5.31 -8.48 -3.33
N ASP A 33 -6.04 -9.52 -2.95
CA ASP A 33 -6.49 -10.54 -3.90
C ASP A 33 -7.82 -10.07 -4.51
N ILE A 34 -7.70 -9.34 -5.61
CA ILE A 34 -8.83 -8.77 -6.34
C ILE A 34 -9.06 -9.56 -7.63
N ASN A 35 -10.33 -9.84 -7.94
CA ASN A 35 -10.70 -10.54 -9.17
C ASN A 35 -11.08 -9.55 -10.27
N PHE A 36 -10.10 -8.84 -10.80
CA PHE A 36 -10.33 -7.81 -11.81
C PHE A 36 -9.91 -8.31 -13.20
N LYS A 37 -10.91 -8.60 -14.08
CA LYS A 37 -10.65 -9.28 -15.36
C LYS A 37 -10.40 -8.37 -16.56
N ASN A 38 -10.78 -7.09 -16.53
CA ASN A 38 -10.81 -6.22 -17.72
C ASN A 38 -10.00 -4.94 -17.55
N ASN A 39 -8.75 -5.02 -17.14
CA ASN A 39 -7.90 -3.84 -17.07
C ASN A 39 -6.81 -3.88 -18.16
N LYS A 40 -6.66 -2.77 -18.90
CA LYS A 40 -5.55 -2.58 -19.85
C LYS A 40 -4.23 -2.28 -19.14
N GLU A 41 -4.30 -1.88 -17.86
CA GLU A 41 -3.17 -1.49 -17.03
C GLU A 41 -2.88 -2.61 -16.04
N GLU A 42 -1.61 -2.99 -15.88
CA GLU A 42 -1.18 -3.99 -14.91
C GLU A 42 -0.82 -3.40 -13.54
N VAL A 43 -0.88 -2.06 -13.43
CA VAL A 43 -0.63 -1.30 -12.20
C VAL A 43 -1.65 -0.17 -12.04
N PHE A 44 -1.92 0.26 -10.83
CA PHE A 44 -2.91 1.28 -10.53
C PHE A 44 -2.52 2.10 -9.30
N PHE A 45 -3.19 3.24 -9.09
CA PHE A 45 -2.99 4.09 -7.92
C PHE A 45 -4.13 3.97 -6.93
N ILE A 46 -3.79 3.90 -5.63
CA ILE A 46 -4.68 4.14 -4.50
C ILE A 46 -3.95 4.98 -3.43
N LYS A 47 -4.69 5.48 -2.42
CA LYS A 47 -4.10 6.25 -1.30
C LYS A 47 -3.83 5.39 -0.07
N ASN A 48 -3.58 4.12 -0.27
CA ASN A 48 -3.23 3.19 0.78
C ASN A 48 -1.96 2.43 0.41
N MET A 49 -1.02 2.35 1.33
CA MET A 49 0.25 1.69 1.10
C MET A 49 0.30 0.27 1.66
N ASN A 50 1.18 -0.55 1.12
CA ASN A 50 1.53 -1.87 1.64
C ASN A 50 3.03 -1.98 1.84
N CYS A 51 3.46 -2.53 2.98
CA CYS A 51 4.86 -2.60 3.38
C CYS A 51 5.58 -3.91 2.99
N TRP A 52 4.97 -4.78 2.21
CA TRP A 52 5.55 -6.05 1.79
C TRP A 52 6.24 -5.93 0.44
N GLY A 53 7.53 -5.51 0.45
CA GLY A 53 8.29 -5.20 -0.75
C GLY A 53 7.84 -3.88 -1.38
N TRP A 54 8.50 -2.82 -1.02
CA TRP A 54 8.11 -1.48 -1.41
C TRP A 54 9.31 -0.55 -1.61
N GLY A 55 9.08 0.59 -2.20
CA GLY A 55 10.08 1.64 -2.37
C GLY A 55 9.47 3.03 -2.36
N THR A 56 10.31 4.01 -2.07
CA THR A 56 9.98 5.43 -2.11
C THR A 56 11.25 6.25 -2.38
N TRP A 57 11.14 7.55 -2.39
CA TRP A 57 12.24 8.48 -2.58
C TRP A 57 12.58 9.19 -1.27
N GLN A 58 13.82 9.57 -1.11
CA GLN A 58 14.34 10.22 0.12
C GLN A 58 13.53 11.49 0.48
N ASP A 59 13.18 12.32 -0.50
CA ASP A 59 12.45 13.57 -0.30
C ASP A 59 11.01 13.36 0.17
N ARG A 60 10.38 12.20 -0.11
CA ARG A 60 9.07 11.80 0.43
C ARG A 60 9.24 11.18 1.79
N TRP A 61 10.19 10.25 1.95
CA TRP A 61 10.43 9.56 3.22
C TRP A 61 10.76 10.51 4.36
N ARG A 62 11.55 11.56 4.11
CA ARG A 62 11.88 12.59 5.12
C ARG A 62 10.66 13.34 5.68
N LYS A 63 9.50 13.22 5.03
CA LYS A 63 8.24 13.86 5.47
C LYS A 63 7.39 12.97 6.37
N ILE A 64 7.85 11.78 6.72
CA ILE A 64 7.10 10.88 7.60
C ILE A 64 6.79 11.56 8.95
N ILE A 65 5.53 11.44 9.37
CA ILE A 65 5.06 11.99 10.65
C ILE A 65 4.83 10.82 11.60
N ILE A 66 5.70 10.65 12.59
CA ILE A 66 5.63 9.57 13.61
C ILE A 66 5.00 10.12 14.89
N LYS A 67 3.89 10.83 14.79
CA LYS A 67 3.16 11.45 15.90
C LYS A 67 1.67 11.12 15.78
N PRO A 68 1.15 10.11 16.53
CA PRO A 68 -0.26 9.72 16.41
C PRO A 68 -1.22 10.88 16.73
N ASP A 69 -0.90 11.70 17.73
CA ASP A 69 -1.73 12.84 18.12
C ASP A 69 -1.89 13.88 17.00
N PHE A 70 -0.90 14.00 16.10
CA PHE A 70 -1.03 14.85 14.92
C PHE A 70 -2.22 14.42 14.06
N PHE A 71 -2.30 13.13 13.71
CA PHE A 71 -3.36 12.60 12.86
C PHE A 71 -4.71 12.60 13.59
N ILE A 72 -4.73 12.30 14.88
CA ILE A 72 -5.95 12.31 15.70
C ILE A 72 -6.59 13.68 15.73
N LYS A 73 -5.79 14.75 15.75
CA LYS A 73 -6.27 16.13 15.69
C LYS A 73 -6.69 16.58 14.28
N LYS A 74 -6.14 15.96 13.23
CA LYS A 74 -6.31 16.40 11.85
C LYS A 74 -7.39 15.65 11.07
N PHE A 75 -7.64 14.39 11.44
CA PHE A 75 -8.59 13.55 10.71
C PHE A 75 -9.98 13.68 11.34
N ASP A 76 -10.92 14.18 10.56
CA ASP A 76 -12.34 14.13 10.88
C ASP A 76 -12.93 12.76 10.55
N THR A 77 -14.21 12.56 10.87
CA THR A 77 -14.92 11.29 10.63
C THR A 77 -14.91 10.87 9.15
N GLN A 78 -15.01 11.82 8.21
CA GLN A 78 -14.97 11.50 6.78
C GLN A 78 -13.58 11.07 6.34
N MET A 79 -12.55 11.73 6.84
CA MET A 79 -11.15 11.34 6.56
C MET A 79 -10.84 9.95 7.14
N ILE A 80 -11.29 9.65 8.37
CA ILE A 80 -11.13 8.34 9.00
C ILE A 80 -11.78 7.25 8.14
N ASN A 81 -13.03 7.45 7.71
CA ASN A 81 -13.72 6.50 6.85
C ASN A 81 -12.96 6.25 5.54
N LYS A 82 -12.48 7.32 4.87
CA LYS A 82 -11.66 7.20 3.66
C LYS A 82 -10.30 6.52 3.91
N PHE A 83 -9.68 6.79 5.06
CA PHE A 83 -8.40 6.19 5.46
C PHE A 83 -8.54 4.69 5.73
N ASP A 84 -9.65 4.26 6.30
CA ASP A 84 -9.99 2.85 6.53
C ASP A 84 -10.66 2.17 5.32
N LEU A 85 -10.65 2.81 4.14
CA LEU A 85 -11.31 2.32 2.93
C LEU A 85 -12.75 1.86 3.23
N SER A 86 -13.57 2.77 3.75
CA SER A 86 -14.97 2.48 4.13
C SER A 86 -15.09 1.32 5.13
N ASN A 87 -14.26 1.30 6.16
CA ASN A 87 -14.16 0.28 7.21
C ASN A 87 -13.67 -1.10 6.76
N SER A 88 -13.17 -1.26 5.53
CA SER A 88 -12.56 -2.51 5.05
C SER A 88 -11.16 -2.74 5.61
N LEU A 89 -10.51 -1.70 6.16
CA LEU A 89 -9.21 -1.76 6.79
C LEU A 89 -9.26 -1.25 8.24
N ASN A 90 -8.21 -1.58 8.99
CA ASN A 90 -8.07 -1.21 10.40
C ASN A 90 -6.97 -0.14 10.61
N ASN A 91 -6.78 0.76 9.66
CA ASN A 91 -5.70 1.74 9.70
C ASN A 91 -5.85 2.70 10.89
N TRP A 92 -7.03 3.23 11.11
CA TRP A 92 -7.31 4.13 12.23
C TRP A 92 -7.13 3.43 13.58
N SER A 93 -7.65 2.22 13.72
CA SER A 93 -7.46 1.41 14.93
C SER A 93 -5.97 1.12 15.19
N GLN A 94 -5.16 0.83 14.17
CA GLN A 94 -3.71 0.66 14.34
C GLN A 94 -3.04 1.95 14.83
N LEU A 95 -3.46 3.11 14.34
CA LEU A 95 -2.93 4.41 14.77
C LEU A 95 -3.24 4.68 16.26
N LEU A 96 -4.48 4.43 16.70
CA LEU A 96 -4.88 4.53 18.09
C LEU A 96 -4.14 3.54 18.99
N ARG A 97 -3.95 2.30 18.54
CA ARG A 97 -3.17 1.29 19.29
C ARG A 97 -1.70 1.69 19.44
N ASN A 98 -1.09 2.34 18.44
CA ASN A 98 0.25 2.92 18.54
C ASN A 98 0.28 4.06 19.58
N LYS A 99 -0.70 4.96 19.58
CA LYS A 99 -0.83 6.00 20.61
C LYS A 99 -0.86 5.40 22.03
N ASN A 100 -1.67 4.37 22.21
CA ASN A 100 -1.87 3.69 23.50
C ASN A 100 -0.76 2.66 23.81
N LYS A 101 0.35 2.65 23.06
CA LYS A 101 1.49 1.73 23.23
C LYS A 101 1.13 0.24 23.14
N LYS A 102 -0.08 -0.10 22.63
CA LYS A 102 -0.56 -1.48 22.42
C LYS A 102 -0.07 -2.09 21.10
N LEU A 103 0.54 -1.30 20.25
CA LEU A 103 1.14 -1.69 18.97
C LEU A 103 2.36 -0.82 18.72
N LYS A 104 3.43 -1.40 18.18
CA LYS A 104 4.64 -0.66 17.79
C LYS A 104 4.93 -0.95 16.32
N THR A 105 4.48 -0.08 15.42
CA THR A 105 4.74 -0.19 13.98
C THR A 105 4.97 1.18 13.35
N TRP A 106 5.89 1.26 12.41
CA TRP A 106 6.16 2.45 11.62
C TRP A 106 5.21 2.59 10.42
N ALA A 107 4.73 1.45 9.90
CA ALA A 107 4.01 1.36 8.64
C ALA A 107 2.73 2.21 8.63
N ILE A 108 1.97 2.19 9.73
CA ILE A 108 0.74 2.98 9.83
C ILE A 108 1.02 4.49 9.77
N PHE A 109 2.14 4.96 10.30
CA PHE A 109 2.51 6.38 10.24
C PHE A 109 2.87 6.81 8.82
N TRP A 110 3.54 5.92 8.06
CA TRP A 110 3.81 6.18 6.66
C TRP A 110 2.52 6.22 5.83
N ASN A 111 1.62 5.27 6.05
CA ASN A 111 0.30 5.26 5.40
C ASN A 111 -0.49 6.53 5.72
N ALA A 112 -0.57 6.93 6.99
CA ALA A 112 -1.26 8.14 7.41
C ALA A 112 -0.62 9.41 6.83
N THR A 113 0.72 9.45 6.75
CA THR A 113 1.45 10.57 6.14
C THR A 113 1.14 10.70 4.65
N ILE A 114 1.15 9.60 3.90
CA ILE A 114 0.78 9.57 2.47
C ILE A 114 -0.67 10.06 2.31
N PHE A 115 -1.59 9.50 3.09
CA PHE A 115 -3.00 9.84 3.02
C PHE A 115 -3.24 11.34 3.33
N TYR A 116 -2.64 11.86 4.39
CA TYR A 116 -2.75 13.27 4.78
C TYR A 116 -2.24 14.24 3.69
N ASN A 117 -1.17 13.86 2.98
CA ASN A 117 -0.61 14.64 1.88
C ASN A 117 -1.30 14.37 0.53
N ASN A 118 -2.42 13.68 0.51
CA ASN A 118 -3.13 13.29 -0.72
C ASN A 118 -2.22 12.54 -1.72
N GLY A 119 -1.24 11.80 -1.19
CA GLY A 119 -0.26 11.05 -1.94
C GLY A 119 -0.83 9.78 -2.57
N LEU A 120 -0.24 9.35 -3.67
CA LEU A 120 -0.62 8.14 -4.38
C LEU A 120 0.40 7.02 -4.13
N CYS A 121 -0.11 5.81 -3.98
CA CYS A 121 0.65 4.57 -3.94
C CYS A 121 0.40 3.79 -5.22
N LEU A 122 1.45 3.47 -5.98
CA LEU A 122 1.36 2.58 -7.13
C LEU A 122 1.36 1.13 -6.63
N ASN A 123 0.40 0.35 -7.09
CA ASN A 123 0.25 -1.06 -6.75
C ASN A 123 0.13 -1.90 -8.03
N PRO A 124 0.71 -3.12 -8.09
CA PRO A 124 0.47 -4.03 -9.19
C PRO A 124 -0.89 -4.70 -9.04
N LEU A 125 -1.60 -5.00 -10.15
CA LEU A 125 -2.84 -5.79 -10.10
C LEU A 125 -2.61 -7.18 -9.53
N LYS A 126 -1.52 -7.84 -9.97
CA LYS A 126 -1.08 -9.12 -9.43
C LYS A 126 0.18 -8.92 -8.63
N SER A 127 0.18 -9.34 -7.37
CA SER A 127 1.32 -9.17 -6.47
C SER A 127 2.61 -9.73 -7.06
N LEU A 128 3.68 -8.96 -6.90
CA LEU A 128 5.06 -9.36 -7.18
C LEU A 128 5.77 -9.83 -5.91
N THR A 129 5.10 -9.70 -4.76
CA THR A 129 5.62 -10.12 -3.47
C THR A 129 4.59 -10.94 -2.72
N ARG A 130 5.05 -11.83 -1.85
CA ARG A 130 4.24 -12.66 -0.96
C ARG A 130 4.85 -12.66 0.44
N ASN A 131 4.01 -12.38 1.43
CA ASN A 131 4.42 -12.55 2.81
C ASN A 131 4.33 -14.05 3.17
N ILE A 132 5.46 -14.67 3.49
CA ILE A 132 5.53 -16.07 3.90
C ILE A 132 5.24 -16.27 5.39
N GLY A 133 5.29 -15.21 6.21
CA GLY A 133 4.99 -15.26 7.64
C GLY A 133 3.50 -15.45 8.00
N PHE A 134 2.64 -15.70 7.00
CA PHE A 134 1.24 -16.12 7.23
C PHE A 134 1.09 -17.62 7.53
N ASP A 135 2.18 -18.33 7.72
CA ASP A 135 2.22 -19.71 8.19
C ASP A 135 2.18 -19.84 9.74
N GLY A 136 2.07 -18.71 10.43
CA GLY A 136 2.10 -18.63 11.90
C GLY A 136 3.47 -18.23 12.48
N SER A 137 4.53 -18.18 11.67
CA SER A 137 5.88 -17.78 12.11
C SER A 137 6.07 -16.25 12.15
N GLY A 138 5.13 -15.47 11.61
CA GLY A 138 5.25 -14.02 11.50
C GLY A 138 4.93 -13.29 12.79
N THR A 139 5.80 -12.38 13.22
CA THR A 139 5.67 -11.58 14.45
C THR A 139 4.35 -10.79 14.57
N ASN A 140 3.75 -10.40 13.46
CA ASN A 140 2.53 -9.57 13.41
C ASN A 140 1.36 -10.25 12.69
N SER A 141 1.44 -11.55 12.39
CA SER A 141 0.43 -12.28 11.66
C SER A 141 -0.11 -13.43 12.49
N LEU A 142 -1.31 -13.25 13.04
CA LEU A 142 -2.04 -14.28 13.81
C LEU A 142 -2.91 -15.19 12.92
N LYS A 143 -3.03 -14.89 11.62
CA LYS A 143 -3.88 -15.66 10.70
C LYS A 143 -3.03 -16.54 9.78
N ILE A 144 -3.29 -17.84 9.80
CA ILE A 144 -2.71 -18.80 8.88
C ILE A 144 -3.52 -18.77 7.57
N TYR A 145 -2.89 -18.36 6.48
CA TYR A 145 -3.49 -18.45 5.15
C TYR A 145 -2.96 -19.68 4.43
N LYS A 146 -3.80 -20.68 4.25
CA LYS A 146 -3.45 -21.95 3.58
C LYS A 146 -3.18 -21.79 2.07
N LYS A 147 -3.75 -20.79 1.43
CA LYS A 147 -3.57 -20.57 -0.03
C LYS A 147 -2.34 -19.71 -0.32
N LYS A 148 -1.34 -20.29 -0.98
CA LYS A 148 -0.18 -19.54 -1.49
C LYS A 148 -0.63 -18.69 -2.68
N LYS A 149 -0.56 -17.37 -2.55
CA LYS A 149 -0.84 -16.43 -3.63
C LYS A 149 0.18 -16.59 -4.76
N LYS A 150 -0.30 -16.76 -6.01
CA LYS A 150 0.59 -16.85 -7.19
C LYS A 150 1.19 -15.47 -7.47
N LEU A 151 2.52 -15.40 -7.58
CA LEU A 151 3.23 -14.18 -7.93
C LEU A 151 3.08 -13.85 -9.41
N SER A 152 3.10 -12.56 -9.74
CA SER A 152 3.10 -12.09 -11.12
C SER A 152 4.40 -12.43 -11.83
N ASN A 153 4.29 -12.92 -13.07
CA ASN A 153 5.42 -13.19 -13.97
C ASN A 153 5.53 -12.18 -15.12
N LEU A 154 4.88 -11.00 -14.98
CA LEU A 154 4.90 -9.98 -16.01
C LEU A 154 6.28 -9.32 -16.11
N LYS A 155 6.83 -9.25 -17.32
CA LYS A 155 8.12 -8.59 -17.63
C LYS A 155 7.97 -7.09 -17.88
N LYS A 156 6.80 -6.65 -18.36
CA LYS A 156 6.46 -5.27 -18.69
C LYS A 156 5.15 -4.91 -18.01
N PHE A 157 4.99 -3.63 -17.68
CA PHE A 157 3.80 -3.10 -17.01
C PHE A 157 3.27 -1.90 -17.78
N ASN A 158 1.98 -1.92 -18.10
CA ASN A 158 1.27 -0.75 -18.62
C ASN A 158 0.85 0.12 -17.45
N TYR A 159 1.40 1.32 -17.43
CA TYR A 159 1.19 2.28 -16.36
C TYR A 159 0.00 3.18 -16.64
N PRO A 160 -0.73 3.64 -15.58
CA PRO A 160 -1.82 4.60 -15.73
C PRO A 160 -1.36 5.88 -16.43
N GLY A 161 -2.17 6.36 -17.37
CA GLY A 161 -1.94 7.63 -18.04
C GLY A 161 -2.18 8.83 -17.13
N LYS A 162 -3.05 8.69 -16.10
CA LYS A 162 -3.41 9.74 -15.16
C LYS A 162 -2.87 9.45 -13.76
N LEU A 163 -2.48 10.51 -13.04
CA LEU A 163 -2.07 10.43 -11.64
C LEU A 163 -3.28 10.65 -10.71
N GLU A 164 -4.15 9.67 -10.68
CA GLU A 164 -5.37 9.68 -9.87
C GLU A 164 -5.68 8.29 -9.29
N GLU A 165 -6.47 8.24 -8.23
CA GLU A 165 -6.88 7.01 -7.59
C GLU A 165 -7.81 6.22 -8.52
N ASN A 166 -7.54 4.92 -8.73
CA ASN A 166 -8.44 4.06 -9.48
C ASN A 166 -9.62 3.65 -8.60
N LEU A 167 -10.75 4.35 -8.79
CA LEU A 167 -11.94 4.15 -7.96
C LEU A 167 -12.63 2.80 -8.21
N ILE A 168 -12.48 2.22 -9.40
CA ILE A 168 -13.06 0.92 -9.73
C ILE A 168 -12.33 -0.17 -8.95
N ILE A 169 -10.99 -0.22 -9.06
CA ILE A 169 -10.17 -1.19 -8.33
C ILE A 169 -10.30 -0.97 -6.82
N LYS A 170 -10.39 0.29 -6.37
CA LYS A 170 -10.63 0.59 -4.96
C LYS A 170 -11.92 -0.02 -4.43
N LYS A 171 -13.00 0.00 -5.21
CA LYS A 171 -14.27 -0.66 -4.83
C LYS A 171 -14.11 -2.17 -4.69
N GLU A 172 -13.34 -2.82 -5.56
CA GLU A 172 -13.04 -4.26 -5.47
C GLU A 172 -12.23 -4.63 -4.21
N ILE A 173 -11.40 -3.71 -3.70
CA ILE A 173 -10.65 -3.91 -2.45
C ILE A 173 -11.55 -3.77 -1.21
N ILE A 174 -12.63 -2.99 -1.33
CA ILE A 174 -13.57 -2.69 -0.24
C ILE A 174 -14.59 -3.83 -0.03
N GLN A 175 -14.88 -4.63 -1.07
CA GLN A 175 -15.74 -5.80 -1.00
C GLN A 175 -15.06 -6.99 -0.32
#